data_6af419d9949e35bd1a606604e8f1fd04
#
_entry.id   6af419d9949e35bd1a606604e8f1fd04
#
_cell.length_a   1.000
_cell.length_b   1.000
_cell.length_c   1.000
_cell.angle_alpha   90.00
_cell.angle_beta   90.00
_cell.angle_gamma   90.00
#
_symmetry.space_group_name_H-M   'P 1'
#
loop_
_entity.id
_entity.type
_entity.pdbx_description
1 polymer ?
#
loop_
_entity_poly.entity_id
_entity_poly.type
_entity_poly.pdbx_seq_one_letter_code
_entity_poly.pdbx_strand_id
1 'polypeptide(L)'
;GGTVLASKLAINYGISCNTAGGSHHANYNGGAGYCVFNDVAVAAHYLLNRGLANKILIVDLDVHQGNGNSEIFKENRSVFTFSMHSKTNYPAKKSNSDLDVELEDNLEDDAYIKTLKHYLNELNQENFDFVFYIAGVDIHFNDRLGKLKISDEGIKSRDELIVENFFSKRIPFCGVLGGGYNKDFNKLVKLHLSLIHIS
;
A
#
# COMPACT_ATOMS: atom_id res chain seq x y z
N GLY A 1 10.99 -1.46 -13.67
CA GLY A 1 11.02 -0.10 -14.05
C GLY A 1 10.97 0.88 -12.92
N GLY A 2 9.93 1.73 -12.93
CA GLY A 2 9.81 2.88 -12.03
C GLY A 2 9.88 2.55 -10.54
N THR A 3 9.16 1.52 -10.09
CA THR A 3 9.14 1.12 -8.67
C THR A 3 10.50 0.61 -8.19
N VAL A 4 11.25 -0.13 -9.03
CA VAL A 4 12.63 -0.53 -8.71
C VAL A 4 13.54 0.70 -8.61
N LEU A 5 13.40 1.70 -9.48
CA LEU A 5 14.17 2.93 -9.39
C LEU A 5 13.81 3.71 -8.12
N ALA A 6 12.52 3.88 -7.85
CA ALA A 6 12.05 4.55 -6.64
C ALA A 6 12.56 3.86 -5.37
N SER A 7 12.50 2.53 -5.29
CA SER A 7 13.03 1.80 -4.11
C SER A 7 14.54 2.02 -3.90
N LYS A 8 15.33 2.12 -4.97
CA LYS A 8 16.75 2.47 -4.86
C LYS A 8 16.97 3.90 -4.37
N LEU A 9 16.14 4.84 -4.85
CA LEU A 9 16.19 6.23 -4.38
C LEU A 9 15.78 6.32 -2.91
N ALA A 10 14.77 5.55 -2.46
CA ALA A 10 14.37 5.50 -1.06
C ALA A 10 15.53 5.05 -0.14
N ILE A 11 16.31 4.06 -0.53
CA ILE A 11 17.50 3.63 0.23
C ILE A 11 18.50 4.78 0.40
N ASN A 12 18.69 5.61 -0.64
CA ASN A 12 19.69 6.69 -0.61
C ASN A 12 19.19 7.95 0.09
N TYR A 13 17.89 8.26 -0.03
CA TYR A 13 17.30 9.52 0.42
C TYR A 13 16.28 9.37 1.56
N GLY A 14 15.99 8.15 1.98
CA GLY A 14 15.02 7.83 3.05
C GLY A 14 13.60 7.64 2.54
N ILE A 15 13.13 8.47 1.61
CA ILE A 15 11.78 8.40 1.04
C ILE A 15 11.80 8.64 -0.46
N SER A 16 10.92 7.97 -1.18
CA SER A 16 10.70 8.16 -2.61
C SER A 16 9.32 7.68 -3.00
N CYS A 17 8.74 8.26 -4.05
CA CYS A 17 7.46 7.82 -4.61
C CYS A 17 7.59 7.52 -6.10
N ASN A 18 6.87 6.50 -6.56
CA ASN A 18 6.61 6.26 -7.97
C ASN A 18 5.17 6.68 -8.29
N THR A 19 5.00 7.67 -9.17
CA THR A 19 3.67 8.16 -9.61
C THR A 19 2.94 7.20 -10.56
N ALA A 20 3.42 5.97 -10.66
CA ALA A 20 2.78 4.82 -11.29
C ALA A 20 3.09 3.59 -10.43
N GLY A 21 2.39 2.50 -10.63
CA GLY A 21 2.60 1.27 -9.85
C GLY A 21 1.57 1.07 -8.75
N GLY A 22 1.80 0.05 -7.92
CA GLY A 22 0.81 -0.45 -6.99
C GLY A 22 -0.06 -1.55 -7.60
N SER A 23 0.47 -2.28 -8.58
CA SER A 23 -0.25 -3.36 -9.30
C SER A 23 -0.34 -4.64 -8.45
N HIS A 24 -1.00 -4.54 -7.32
CA HIS A 24 -0.99 -5.48 -6.21
C HIS A 24 -1.84 -6.76 -6.42
N HIS A 25 -2.62 -6.83 -7.51
CA HIS A 25 -3.45 -8.01 -7.81
C HIS A 25 -2.75 -9.04 -8.70
N ALA A 26 -1.77 -8.63 -9.52
CA ALA A 26 -1.06 -9.57 -10.39
C ALA A 26 -0.21 -10.56 -9.56
N ASN A 27 -0.22 -11.82 -9.93
CA ASN A 27 0.49 -12.90 -9.27
C ASN A 27 1.43 -13.65 -10.23
N TYR A 28 2.04 -14.75 -9.80
CA TYR A 28 2.95 -15.53 -10.65
C TYR A 28 2.30 -16.10 -11.91
N ASN A 29 1.01 -16.41 -11.86
CA ASN A 29 0.31 -17.12 -12.94
C ASN A 29 -0.31 -16.17 -13.97
N GLY A 30 -0.41 -14.87 -13.65
CA GLY A 30 -0.99 -13.90 -14.58
C GLY A 30 -1.47 -12.62 -13.92
N GLY A 31 -1.99 -11.73 -14.77
CA GLY A 31 -2.59 -10.49 -14.35
C GLY A 31 -4.01 -10.68 -13.79
N ALA A 32 -4.41 -9.79 -12.91
CA ALA A 32 -5.74 -9.72 -12.31
C ALA A 32 -6.06 -8.29 -11.87
N GLY A 33 -7.33 -7.93 -11.67
CA GLY A 33 -7.73 -6.65 -11.08
C GLY A 33 -7.09 -5.42 -11.75
N TYR A 34 -7.10 -5.36 -13.08
CA TYR A 34 -6.43 -4.34 -13.91
C TYR A 34 -4.90 -4.33 -13.84
N CYS A 35 -4.28 -5.26 -13.11
CA CYS A 35 -2.84 -5.37 -12.95
C CYS A 35 -2.28 -6.42 -13.93
N VAL A 36 -1.23 -6.08 -14.68
CA VAL A 36 -0.55 -6.99 -15.61
C VAL A 36 0.69 -7.61 -14.96
N PHE A 37 1.56 -6.79 -14.38
CA PHE A 37 2.74 -7.20 -13.63
C PHE A 37 2.71 -6.59 -12.24
N ASN A 38 3.10 -7.34 -11.23
CA ASN A 38 3.21 -6.83 -9.87
C ASN A 38 4.56 -6.11 -9.68
N ASP A 39 4.52 -4.80 -9.81
CA ASP A 39 5.71 -3.96 -9.76
C ASP A 39 6.33 -3.90 -8.36
N VAL A 40 5.51 -3.94 -7.31
CA VAL A 40 5.96 -3.97 -5.91
C VAL A 40 6.67 -5.28 -5.63
N ALA A 41 6.11 -6.41 -6.05
CA ALA A 41 6.75 -7.71 -5.89
C ALA A 41 8.07 -7.80 -6.65
N VAL A 42 8.14 -7.28 -7.88
CA VAL A 42 9.38 -7.20 -8.66
C VAL A 42 10.43 -6.36 -7.92
N ALA A 43 10.04 -5.22 -7.35
CA ALA A 43 10.96 -4.35 -6.62
C ALA A 43 11.44 -5.00 -5.31
N ALA A 44 10.55 -5.64 -4.55
CA ALA A 44 10.90 -6.35 -3.33
C ALA A 44 11.89 -7.49 -3.60
N HIS A 45 11.63 -8.34 -4.59
CA HIS A 45 12.58 -9.37 -5.02
C HIS A 45 13.91 -8.79 -5.49
N TYR A 46 13.90 -7.66 -6.19
CA TYR A 46 15.13 -6.99 -6.60
C TYR A 46 15.97 -6.56 -5.39
N LEU A 47 15.35 -5.93 -4.37
CA LEU A 47 16.05 -5.49 -3.16
C LEU A 47 16.66 -6.68 -2.40
N LEU A 48 15.88 -7.74 -2.17
CA LEU A 48 16.33 -8.95 -1.48
C LEU A 48 17.49 -9.63 -2.23
N ASN A 49 17.34 -9.83 -3.55
CA ASN A 49 18.36 -10.51 -4.36
C ASN A 49 19.66 -9.71 -4.49
N ARG A 50 19.63 -8.40 -4.25
CA ARG A 50 20.82 -7.55 -4.24
C ARG A 50 21.39 -7.32 -2.84
N GLY A 51 20.79 -7.90 -1.80
CA GLY A 51 21.19 -7.65 -0.42
C GLY A 51 21.00 -6.20 0.03
N LEU A 52 20.05 -5.48 -0.60
CA LEU A 52 19.75 -4.08 -0.28
C LEU A 52 18.69 -3.95 0.82
N ALA A 53 17.97 -5.02 1.09
CA ALA A 53 17.07 -5.20 2.22
C ALA A 53 17.05 -6.66 2.63
N ASN A 54 16.73 -6.96 3.88
CA ASN A 54 16.63 -8.32 4.44
C ASN A 54 15.22 -8.66 4.89
N LYS A 55 14.46 -7.67 5.40
CA LYS A 55 13.09 -7.83 5.86
C LYS A 55 12.23 -6.65 5.41
N ILE A 56 11.38 -6.89 4.45
CA ILE A 56 10.54 -5.89 3.77
C ILE A 56 9.11 -5.96 4.31
N LEU A 57 8.51 -4.80 4.58
CA LEU A 57 7.08 -4.66 4.83
C LEU A 57 6.39 -4.10 3.59
N ILE A 58 5.29 -4.71 3.18
CA ILE A 58 4.34 -4.14 2.22
C ILE A 58 3.12 -3.68 3.00
N VAL A 59 2.90 -2.38 3.08
CA VAL A 59 1.70 -1.75 3.65
C VAL A 59 0.74 -1.43 2.51
N ASP A 60 -0.30 -2.21 2.39
CA ASP A 60 -1.32 -2.04 1.36
C ASP A 60 -2.59 -1.45 1.98
N LEU A 61 -2.86 -0.18 1.65
CA LEU A 61 -4.03 0.58 2.10
C LEU A 61 -4.97 0.97 0.93
N ASP A 62 -4.87 0.27 -0.19
CA ASP A 62 -5.88 0.27 -1.24
C ASP A 62 -7.20 -0.32 -0.68
N VAL A 63 -8.34 0.08 -1.24
CA VAL A 63 -9.63 -0.45 -0.79
C VAL A 63 -9.79 -1.94 -1.09
N HIS A 64 -9.04 -2.44 -2.08
CA HIS A 64 -9.01 -3.84 -2.47
C HIS A 64 -7.89 -4.58 -1.73
N GLN A 65 -8.09 -5.86 -1.44
CA GLN A 65 -7.00 -6.67 -0.90
C GLN A 65 -5.86 -6.83 -1.91
N GLY A 66 -4.63 -6.67 -1.46
CA GLY A 66 -3.43 -6.95 -2.24
C GLY A 66 -3.18 -8.45 -2.42
N ASN A 67 -4.15 -9.17 -2.98
CA ASN A 67 -4.11 -10.63 -3.09
C ASN A 67 -2.94 -11.15 -3.93
N GLY A 68 -2.47 -10.39 -4.92
CA GLY A 68 -1.28 -10.74 -5.70
C GLY A 68 -0.02 -10.72 -4.83
N ASN A 69 0.14 -9.69 -3.98
CA ASN A 69 1.24 -9.63 -3.01
C ASN A 69 1.20 -10.82 -2.04
N SER A 70 0.03 -11.09 -1.46
CA SER A 70 -0.18 -12.23 -0.55
C SER A 70 0.23 -13.56 -1.19
N GLU A 71 -0.23 -13.82 -2.42
CA GLU A 71 0.08 -15.07 -3.13
C GLU A 71 1.56 -15.20 -3.49
N ILE A 72 2.21 -14.09 -3.90
CA ILE A 72 3.62 -14.09 -4.27
C ILE A 72 4.52 -14.34 -3.06
N PHE A 73 4.20 -13.77 -1.92
CA PHE A 73 5.08 -13.80 -0.75
C PHE A 73 4.67 -14.79 0.35
N LYS A 74 3.59 -15.56 0.18
CA LYS A 74 3.06 -16.48 1.19
C LYS A 74 4.08 -17.43 1.84
N GLU A 75 5.14 -17.80 1.12
CA GLU A 75 6.22 -18.68 1.61
C GLU A 75 7.52 -17.92 1.87
N ASN A 76 7.53 -16.60 1.68
CA ASN A 76 8.74 -15.78 1.78
C ASN A 76 8.78 -14.97 3.08
N ARG A 77 9.43 -15.50 4.09
CA ARG A 77 9.54 -14.87 5.43
C ARG A 77 10.33 -13.56 5.46
N SER A 78 11.02 -13.19 4.37
CA SER A 78 11.71 -11.90 4.23
C SER A 78 10.78 -10.77 3.79
N VAL A 79 9.54 -11.08 3.41
CA VAL A 79 8.53 -10.07 3.07
C VAL A 79 7.30 -10.31 3.93
N PHE A 80 6.88 -9.28 4.63
CA PHE A 80 5.63 -9.27 5.42
C PHE A 80 4.59 -8.47 4.65
N THR A 81 3.44 -9.07 4.40
CA THR A 81 2.31 -8.46 3.71
C THR A 81 1.23 -8.04 4.69
N PHE A 82 0.98 -6.73 4.77
CA PHE A 82 -0.14 -6.16 5.51
C PHE A 82 -1.14 -5.55 4.54
N SER A 83 -2.40 -5.96 4.60
CA SER A 83 -3.48 -5.43 3.77
C SER A 83 -4.67 -5.02 4.63
N MET A 84 -4.99 -3.72 4.64
CA MET A 84 -6.18 -3.18 5.31
C MET A 84 -7.17 -2.70 4.24
N HIS A 85 -8.24 -3.47 4.03
CA HIS A 85 -9.12 -3.36 2.87
C HIS A 85 -10.59 -3.54 3.22
N SER A 86 -11.50 -3.12 2.34
CA SER A 86 -12.93 -3.41 2.51
C SER A 86 -13.21 -4.89 2.35
N LYS A 87 -13.93 -5.44 3.32
CA LYS A 87 -14.34 -6.85 3.38
C LYS A 87 -15.05 -7.32 2.14
N THR A 88 -15.91 -6.51 1.55
CA THR A 88 -16.76 -6.88 0.44
C THR A 88 -16.26 -6.42 -0.94
N ASN A 89 -15.17 -5.62 -0.99
CA ASN A 89 -14.52 -5.27 -2.25
C ASN A 89 -13.78 -6.47 -2.86
N TYR A 90 -13.34 -6.32 -4.11
CA TYR A 90 -12.52 -7.32 -4.82
C TYR A 90 -11.24 -7.66 -4.03
N PRO A 91 -10.74 -8.88 -4.09
CA PRO A 91 -11.33 -10.04 -4.74
C PRO A 91 -12.49 -10.64 -3.94
N ALA A 92 -13.43 -11.31 -4.61
CA ALA A 92 -14.56 -11.96 -3.93
C ALA A 92 -14.11 -13.08 -2.99
N LYS A 93 -13.07 -13.82 -3.38
CA LYS A 93 -12.37 -14.77 -2.50
C LYS A 93 -11.05 -14.14 -2.10
N LYS A 94 -10.92 -13.79 -0.83
CA LYS A 94 -9.69 -13.22 -0.27
C LYS A 94 -8.56 -14.26 -0.25
N SER A 95 -7.33 -13.79 -0.42
CA SER A 95 -6.10 -14.53 -0.13
C SER A 95 -5.71 -14.32 1.33
N ASN A 96 -4.66 -14.98 1.79
CA ASN A 96 -4.13 -14.79 3.14
C ASN A 96 -2.83 -13.98 3.06
N SER A 97 -2.85 -12.75 3.55
CA SER A 97 -1.64 -11.99 3.86
C SER A 97 -1.07 -12.42 5.21
N ASP A 98 0.12 -11.94 5.58
CA ASP A 98 0.62 -12.15 6.95
C ASP A 98 -0.28 -11.43 7.97
N LEU A 99 -0.87 -10.29 7.57
CA LEU A 99 -1.86 -9.55 8.35
C LEU A 99 -2.94 -8.96 7.44
N ASP A 100 -4.16 -9.47 7.55
CA ASP A 100 -5.34 -8.93 6.87
C ASP A 100 -6.27 -8.22 7.85
N VAL A 101 -6.70 -7.01 7.50
CA VAL A 101 -7.68 -6.23 8.26
C VAL A 101 -8.86 -5.91 7.37
N GLU A 102 -9.93 -6.70 7.55
CA GLU A 102 -11.18 -6.51 6.82
C GLU A 102 -12.02 -5.41 7.45
N LEU A 103 -12.26 -4.33 6.71
CA LEU A 103 -13.08 -3.20 7.13
C LEU A 103 -14.53 -3.36 6.64
N GLU A 104 -15.47 -3.00 7.48
CA GLU A 104 -16.88 -2.97 7.09
C GLU A 104 -17.14 -1.86 6.06
N ASP A 105 -18.11 -2.10 5.16
CA ASP A 105 -18.50 -1.10 4.16
C ASP A 105 -19.00 0.20 4.83
N ASN A 106 -18.77 1.32 4.17
CA ASN A 106 -19.11 2.67 4.64
C ASN A 106 -18.36 3.13 5.90
N LEU A 107 -17.28 2.49 6.28
CA LEU A 107 -16.42 2.95 7.38
C LEU A 107 -15.83 4.33 7.06
N GLU A 108 -15.85 5.23 8.06
CA GLU A 108 -15.44 6.63 7.96
C GLU A 108 -14.10 6.89 8.64
N ASP A 109 -13.61 8.14 8.52
CA ASP A 109 -12.26 8.58 8.87
C ASP A 109 -11.81 8.16 10.27
N ASP A 110 -12.57 8.48 11.32
CA ASP A 110 -12.15 8.24 12.70
C ASP A 110 -11.90 6.77 13.00
N ALA A 111 -12.83 5.92 12.54
CA ALA A 111 -12.71 4.48 12.72
C ALA A 111 -11.56 3.90 11.88
N TYR A 112 -11.39 4.40 10.65
CA TYR A 112 -10.29 4.00 9.77
C TYR A 112 -8.93 4.34 10.38
N ILE A 113 -8.71 5.60 10.77
CA ILE A 113 -7.46 6.08 11.35
C ILE A 113 -7.16 5.40 12.68
N LYS A 114 -8.17 5.20 13.53
CA LYS A 114 -8.01 4.46 14.79
C LYS A 114 -7.56 3.02 14.54
N THR A 115 -8.17 2.34 13.57
CA THR A 115 -7.80 0.97 13.20
C THR A 115 -6.37 0.93 12.65
N LEU A 116 -6.03 1.83 11.73
CA LEU A 116 -4.68 1.91 11.18
C LEU A 116 -3.62 2.14 12.26
N LYS A 117 -3.85 3.06 13.20
CA LYS A 117 -2.94 3.31 14.34
C LYS A 117 -2.71 2.07 15.19
N HIS A 118 -3.77 1.31 15.44
CA HIS A 118 -3.68 0.07 16.22
C HIS A 118 -2.73 -0.93 15.55
N TYR A 119 -2.94 -1.23 14.27
CA TYR A 119 -2.10 -2.19 13.56
C TYR A 119 -0.69 -1.68 13.25
N LEU A 120 -0.49 -0.38 13.06
CA LEU A 120 0.87 0.19 12.98
C LEU A 120 1.66 -0.04 14.27
N ASN A 121 1.01 0.03 15.45
CA ASN A 121 1.68 -0.28 16.71
C ASN A 121 2.08 -1.76 16.80
N GLU A 122 1.29 -2.68 16.27
CA GLU A 122 1.67 -4.10 16.19
C GLU A 122 2.84 -4.30 15.22
N LEU A 123 2.75 -3.75 14.01
CA LEU A 123 3.82 -3.82 13.00
C LEU A 123 5.14 -3.22 13.49
N ASN A 124 5.07 -2.22 14.37
CA ASN A 124 6.24 -1.59 14.96
C ASN A 124 7.02 -2.46 15.98
N GLN A 125 6.47 -3.62 16.35
CA GLN A 125 7.20 -4.62 17.15
C GLN A 125 8.15 -5.47 16.30
N GLU A 126 7.99 -5.43 14.98
CA GLU A 126 8.83 -6.14 14.02
C GLU A 126 9.96 -5.23 13.49
N ASN A 127 11.09 -5.85 13.13
CA ASN A 127 12.25 -5.13 12.62
C ASN A 127 12.29 -5.18 11.09
N PHE A 128 11.57 -4.26 10.44
CA PHE A 128 11.64 -4.07 8.98
C PHE A 128 12.78 -3.10 8.63
N ASP A 129 13.47 -3.38 7.52
CA ASP A 129 14.55 -2.53 7.01
C ASP A 129 14.20 -1.84 5.67
N PHE A 130 13.02 -2.12 5.13
CA PHE A 130 12.44 -1.41 3.98
C PHE A 130 10.91 -1.49 3.99
N VAL A 131 10.24 -0.43 3.53
CA VAL A 131 8.78 -0.38 3.42
C VAL A 131 8.34 -0.02 2.01
N PHE A 132 7.43 -0.81 1.43
CA PHE A 132 6.59 -0.40 0.31
C PHE A 132 5.22 0.02 0.83
N TYR A 133 4.73 1.15 0.34
CA TYR A 133 3.40 1.66 0.66
C TYR A 133 2.53 1.77 -0.59
N ILE A 134 1.43 1.05 -0.63
CA ILE A 134 0.42 1.13 -1.69
C ILE A 134 -0.68 2.07 -1.22
N ALA A 135 -0.69 3.28 -1.79
CA ALA A 135 -1.50 4.41 -1.35
C ALA A 135 -2.77 4.60 -2.19
N GLY A 136 -3.51 3.52 -2.43
CA GLY A 136 -4.77 3.59 -3.18
C GLY A 136 -5.71 4.66 -2.61
N VAL A 137 -6.28 5.50 -3.49
CA VAL A 137 -7.24 6.55 -3.09
C VAL A 137 -8.68 6.13 -3.35
N ASP A 138 -8.90 4.90 -3.72
CA ASP A 138 -10.20 4.28 -3.92
C ASP A 138 -10.96 3.97 -2.62
N ILE A 139 -10.34 4.24 -1.47
CA ILE A 139 -11.02 4.31 -0.17
C ILE A 139 -11.91 5.56 -0.04
N HIS A 140 -11.77 6.53 -0.95
CA HIS A 140 -12.49 7.81 -0.90
C HIS A 140 -13.99 7.65 -1.12
N PHE A 141 -14.83 8.42 -0.38
CA PHE A 141 -16.31 8.33 -0.41
C PHE A 141 -16.95 8.54 -1.78
N ASN A 142 -16.27 9.21 -2.70
CA ASN A 142 -16.70 9.44 -4.09
C ASN A 142 -16.06 8.48 -5.09
N ASP A 143 -15.34 7.47 -4.63
CA ASP A 143 -14.80 6.45 -5.54
C ASP A 143 -15.93 5.60 -6.13
N ARG A 144 -15.72 5.12 -7.36
CA ARG A 144 -16.74 4.35 -8.09
C ARG A 144 -16.75 2.87 -7.73
N LEU A 145 -15.62 2.36 -7.27
CA LEU A 145 -15.41 0.94 -6.99
C LEU A 145 -15.24 0.67 -5.49
N GLY A 146 -14.69 1.64 -4.78
CA GLY A 146 -14.48 1.56 -3.34
C GLY A 146 -15.77 1.64 -2.54
N LYS A 147 -15.85 0.94 -1.43
CA LYS A 147 -17.01 0.88 -0.55
C LYS A 147 -16.79 1.53 0.81
N LEU A 148 -15.65 2.14 1.04
CA LEU A 148 -15.38 2.96 2.22
C LEU A 148 -15.87 4.40 2.03
N LYS A 149 -15.87 5.18 3.11
CA LYS A 149 -16.35 6.56 3.11
C LYS A 149 -15.30 7.54 3.64
N ILE A 150 -14.06 7.36 3.19
CA ILE A 150 -12.95 8.20 3.65
C ILE A 150 -12.99 9.55 2.93
N SER A 151 -12.83 10.63 3.70
CA SER A 151 -12.77 11.99 3.16
C SER A 151 -11.40 12.36 2.59
N ASP A 152 -11.26 13.57 2.02
CA ASP A 152 -9.96 14.12 1.61
C ASP A 152 -9.01 14.21 2.80
N GLU A 153 -9.51 14.70 3.92
CA GLU A 153 -8.79 14.85 5.18
C GLU A 153 -8.38 13.49 5.74
N GLY A 154 -9.26 12.48 5.62
CA GLY A 154 -8.98 11.11 6.01
C GLY A 154 -7.85 10.49 5.19
N ILE A 155 -7.83 10.70 3.85
CA ILE A 155 -6.72 10.26 2.99
C ILE A 155 -5.42 10.95 3.39
N LYS A 156 -5.46 12.27 3.58
CA LYS A 156 -4.30 13.04 4.03
C LYS A 156 -3.77 12.54 5.37
N SER A 157 -4.64 12.36 6.35
CA SER A 157 -4.26 11.87 7.68
C SER A 157 -3.69 10.46 7.64
N ARG A 158 -4.20 9.58 6.76
CA ARG A 158 -3.65 8.25 6.50
C ARG A 158 -2.21 8.36 5.99
N ASP A 159 -1.98 9.16 4.96
CA ASP A 159 -0.67 9.29 4.32
C ASP A 159 0.34 9.92 5.28
N GLU A 160 -0.04 10.99 6.01
CA GLU A 160 0.78 11.60 7.06
C GLU A 160 1.18 10.58 8.12
N LEU A 161 0.22 9.80 8.61
CA LEU A 161 0.47 8.79 9.65
C LEU A 161 1.46 7.72 9.17
N ILE A 162 1.35 7.24 7.94
CA ILE A 162 2.26 6.24 7.37
C ILE A 162 3.66 6.83 7.19
N VAL A 163 3.76 8.01 6.58
CA VAL A 163 5.06 8.66 6.34
C VAL A 163 5.77 8.94 7.67
N GLU A 164 5.09 9.58 8.62
CA GLU A 164 5.66 9.88 9.94
C GLU A 164 6.11 8.63 10.69
N ASN A 165 5.29 7.54 10.64
CA ASN A 165 5.60 6.30 11.35
C ASN A 165 6.91 5.67 10.91
N PHE A 166 7.20 5.64 9.62
CA PHE A 166 8.39 4.98 9.10
C PHE A 166 9.58 5.94 8.93
N PHE A 167 9.35 7.19 8.52
CA PHE A 167 10.40 8.19 8.37
C PHE A 167 11.06 8.53 9.71
N SER A 168 10.28 8.68 10.79
CA SER A 168 10.83 8.93 12.14
C SER A 168 11.77 7.82 12.63
N LYS A 169 11.55 6.60 12.17
CA LYS A 169 12.39 5.42 12.46
C LYS A 169 13.56 5.25 11.49
N ARG A 170 13.69 6.14 10.50
CA ARG A 170 14.71 6.06 9.46
C ARG A 170 14.66 4.77 8.65
N ILE A 171 13.47 4.20 8.46
CA ILE A 171 13.26 3.04 7.61
C ILE A 171 13.02 3.55 6.18
N PRO A 172 13.82 3.15 5.18
CA PRO A 172 13.61 3.54 3.79
C PRO A 172 12.21 3.17 3.31
N PHE A 173 11.56 4.11 2.62
CA PHE A 173 10.15 4.04 2.29
C PHE A 173 9.91 4.37 0.81
N CYS A 174 9.22 3.48 0.10
CA CYS A 174 8.84 3.66 -1.30
C CYS A 174 7.32 3.65 -1.44
N GLY A 175 6.72 4.81 -1.74
CA GLY A 175 5.30 4.94 -2.04
C GLY A 175 4.97 4.64 -3.51
N VAL A 176 3.80 4.02 -3.74
CA VAL A 176 3.18 3.83 -5.06
C VAL A 176 1.70 4.20 -5.00
N LEU A 177 1.11 4.59 -6.14
CA LEU A 177 -0.24 5.20 -6.11
C LEU A 177 -1.37 4.20 -5.80
N GLY A 178 -1.33 2.98 -6.33
CA GLY A 178 -2.45 2.04 -6.19
C GLY A 178 -3.70 2.45 -6.97
N GLY A 179 -4.88 2.02 -6.51
CA GLY A 179 -6.18 2.30 -7.14
C GLY A 179 -6.70 3.70 -6.91
N GLY A 180 -7.68 4.07 -7.75
CA GLY A 180 -8.41 5.32 -7.68
C GLY A 180 -9.26 5.49 -8.94
N TYR A 181 -10.60 5.59 -8.77
CA TYR A 181 -11.56 5.48 -9.88
C TYR A 181 -12.62 6.59 -9.84
N ASN A 182 -12.29 7.74 -9.24
CA ASN A 182 -13.18 8.89 -9.20
C ASN A 182 -13.48 9.39 -10.63
N LYS A 183 -14.74 9.80 -10.89
CA LYS A 183 -15.16 10.36 -12.18
C LYS A 183 -14.55 11.74 -12.44
N ASP A 184 -14.34 12.53 -11.38
CA ASP A 184 -13.64 13.80 -11.46
C ASP A 184 -12.14 13.53 -11.45
N PHE A 185 -11.54 13.67 -12.63
CA PHE A 185 -10.11 13.42 -12.82
C PHE A 185 -9.22 14.40 -12.03
N ASN A 186 -9.64 15.67 -11.95
CA ASN A 186 -8.89 16.68 -11.18
C ASN A 186 -8.92 16.35 -9.68
N LYS A 187 -10.05 15.87 -9.18
CA LYS A 187 -10.19 15.39 -7.81
C LYS A 187 -9.29 14.17 -7.57
N LEU A 188 -9.32 13.20 -8.48
CA LEU A 188 -8.48 12.01 -8.40
C LEU A 188 -6.99 12.36 -8.30
N VAL A 189 -6.52 13.25 -9.16
CA VAL A 189 -5.12 13.74 -9.12
C VAL A 189 -4.79 14.39 -7.78
N LYS A 190 -5.67 15.25 -7.26
CA LYS A 190 -5.47 15.91 -5.96
C LYS A 190 -5.36 14.92 -4.81
N LEU A 191 -6.16 13.85 -4.81
CA LEU A 191 -6.10 12.81 -3.78
C LEU A 191 -4.75 12.09 -3.82
N HIS A 192 -4.27 11.69 -4.99
CA HIS A 192 -2.95 11.07 -5.12
C HIS A 192 -1.77 12.00 -4.80
N LEU A 193 -1.93 13.31 -5.03
CA LEU A 193 -0.91 14.29 -4.65
C LEU A 193 -0.75 14.45 -3.12
N SER A 194 -1.70 13.96 -2.32
CA SER A 194 -1.57 13.91 -0.86
C SER A 194 -0.24 13.27 -0.45
N LEU A 195 0.02 12.06 -0.91
CA LEU A 195 1.25 11.33 -0.60
C LEU A 195 2.52 12.10 -1.02
N ILE A 196 2.51 12.73 -2.19
CA ILE A 196 3.69 13.42 -2.75
C ILE A 196 4.00 14.71 -1.99
N HIS A 197 2.99 15.42 -1.52
CA HIS A 197 3.17 16.70 -0.82
C HIS A 197 3.53 16.56 0.65
N ILE A 198 3.46 15.36 1.21
CA ILE A 198 3.86 15.07 2.60
C ILE A 198 5.36 14.73 2.66
N SER A 199 5.88 14.18 1.58
CA SER A 199 7.26 13.69 1.49
C SER A 199 8.30 14.80 1.30
#